data_7f0ca227f963be2cc12013556e4801d3
#
_entry.id   7f0ca227f963be2cc12013556e4801d3
#
_cell.length_a   1.000
_cell.length_b   1.000
_cell.length_c   1.000
_cell.angle_alpha   90.00
_cell.angle_beta   90.00
_cell.angle_gamma   90.00
#
_symmetry.space_group_name_H-M   'P 1'
#
loop_
_entity.id
_entity.type
_entity.pdbx_description
1 polymer ?
#
loop_
_entity_poly.entity_id
_entity_poly.type
_entity_poly.pdbx_seq_one_letter_code
_entity_poly.pdbx_strand_id
1 'polypeptide(L)'
;MPIVCLIGQRVNSIMPGHLKDCYLSFVASLLPVDSPCIHCANPRTHGHGFYPRVIHFEDFSEVLCIHRRHCPTCHKTFGLLPEMVAPYQRVAISVQDAVVSRLGSGRSYAKVTESIPSPLGPLSTQTLKRWYVRGAQQIQRITARFTALVLSAEPTCLIPSIPHSVRDRTVCFFYAMGEQWHDVGGYGMSAAWNTLRTMVYLFSPSVSVNRVSYGLTPGHFP
;
A
#
# COMPACT_ATOMS: atom_id res chain seq x y z
N MET A 1 -16.74 2.56 -8.16
CA MET A 1 -15.74 2.41 -9.23
C MET A 1 -14.62 1.54 -8.70
N PRO A 2 -14.29 0.45 -9.33
CA PRO A 2 -13.12 -0.32 -8.94
C PRO A 2 -11.86 0.38 -9.41
N ILE A 3 -10.82 0.26 -8.64
CA ILE A 3 -9.57 0.96 -8.78
C ILE A 3 -8.47 -0.09 -8.81
N VAL A 4 -7.64 -0.06 -9.83
CA VAL A 4 -6.43 -0.88 -9.92
C VAL A 4 -5.30 -0.15 -9.24
N CYS A 5 -4.65 -0.81 -8.31
CA CYS A 5 -3.36 -0.38 -7.82
C CYS A 5 -2.26 -1.00 -8.65
N LEU A 6 -1.39 -0.15 -9.12
CA LEU A 6 -0.22 -0.55 -9.88
C LEU A 6 0.93 -0.72 -8.88
N ILE A 7 1.32 -1.96 -8.67
CA ILE A 7 2.44 -2.33 -7.83
C ILE A 7 3.66 -2.33 -8.72
N GLY A 8 4.68 -1.54 -8.43
CA GLY A 8 5.93 -1.74 -9.14
C GLY A 8 6.94 -0.61 -9.26
N GLN A 9 6.77 0.55 -8.67
CA GLN A 9 7.86 1.52 -8.64
C GLN A 9 8.20 1.98 -7.23
N ARG A 10 9.51 1.92 -6.92
CA ARG A 10 10.08 2.37 -5.67
C ARG A 10 10.06 3.88 -5.58
N VAL A 11 9.46 4.37 -4.54
CA VAL A 11 9.70 5.74 -4.11
C VAL A 11 10.20 5.65 -2.66
N ASN A 12 11.51 5.40 -2.51
CA ASN A 12 12.16 5.33 -1.19
C ASN A 12 12.26 6.71 -0.50
N SER A 13 12.10 7.78 -1.26
CA SER A 13 11.90 9.14 -0.74
C SER A 13 11.03 9.91 -1.73
N ILE A 14 9.82 10.22 -1.33
CA ILE A 14 8.92 11.04 -2.17
C ILE A 14 9.28 12.49 -1.91
N MET A 15 9.95 13.11 -2.89
CA MET A 15 10.16 14.55 -2.91
C MET A 15 8.94 15.21 -3.57
N PRO A 16 8.53 16.42 -3.13
CA PRO A 16 7.48 17.18 -3.81
C PRO A 16 7.80 17.33 -5.31
N GLY A 17 6.80 17.08 -6.16
CA GLY A 17 6.94 17.11 -7.62
C GLY A 17 7.44 15.81 -8.26
N HIS A 18 8.27 15.04 -7.59
CA HIS A 18 8.86 13.81 -8.14
C HIS A 18 7.83 12.68 -8.33
N LEU A 19 6.84 12.60 -7.45
CA LEU A 19 5.77 11.61 -7.54
C LEU A 19 4.98 11.73 -8.83
N LYS A 20 4.68 12.97 -9.26
CA LYS A 20 3.96 13.25 -10.50
C LYS A 20 4.72 12.70 -11.71
N ASP A 21 6.01 12.95 -11.78
CA ASP A 21 6.85 12.53 -12.91
C ASP A 21 7.03 11.00 -12.94
N CYS A 22 7.26 10.38 -11.79
CA CYS A 22 7.30 8.91 -11.66
C CYS A 22 5.98 8.28 -12.09
N TYR A 23 4.85 8.85 -11.65
CA TYR A 23 3.54 8.35 -12.01
C TYR A 23 3.25 8.51 -13.52
N LEU A 24 3.58 9.65 -14.11
CA LEU A 24 3.41 9.89 -15.55
C LEU A 24 4.28 8.96 -16.39
N SER A 25 5.55 8.77 -16.02
CA SER A 25 6.46 7.83 -16.67
C SER A 25 5.95 6.40 -16.59
N PHE A 26 5.45 6.00 -15.44
CA PHE A 26 4.86 4.69 -15.23
C PHE A 26 3.59 4.49 -16.08
N VAL A 27 2.65 5.44 -16.07
CA VAL A 27 1.44 5.37 -16.91
C VAL A 27 1.82 5.32 -18.39
N ALA A 28 2.81 6.10 -18.84
CA ALA A 28 3.31 6.08 -20.20
C ALA A 28 3.87 4.70 -20.59
N SER A 29 4.55 4.01 -19.68
CA SER A 29 5.05 2.65 -19.90
C SER A 29 3.95 1.59 -20.02
N LEU A 30 2.78 1.85 -19.44
CA LEU A 30 1.62 0.95 -19.48
C LEU A 30 0.69 1.22 -20.69
N LEU A 31 0.72 2.42 -21.26
CA LEU A 31 -0.20 2.80 -22.34
C LEU A 31 -0.09 1.92 -23.59
N PRO A 32 1.10 1.41 -23.97
CA PRO A 32 1.21 0.49 -25.10
C PRO A 32 0.82 -0.95 -24.76
N VAL A 33 0.73 -1.29 -23.48
CA VAL A 33 0.41 -2.65 -23.03
C VAL A 33 -1.09 -2.78 -22.81
N ASP A 34 -1.70 -3.80 -23.38
CA ASP A 34 -3.08 -4.19 -23.14
C ASP A 34 -3.26 -4.55 -21.66
N SER A 35 -3.65 -3.54 -20.86
CA SER A 35 -3.97 -3.80 -19.46
C SER A 35 -5.32 -4.51 -19.38
N PRO A 36 -5.38 -5.73 -18.83
CA PRO A 36 -6.63 -6.46 -18.78
C PRO A 36 -7.66 -5.75 -17.88
N CYS A 37 -8.90 -5.87 -18.25
CA CYS A 37 -10.00 -5.33 -17.46
C CYS A 37 -10.08 -6.05 -16.11
N ILE A 38 -10.07 -5.31 -15.03
CA ILE A 38 -10.14 -5.84 -13.65
C ILE A 38 -11.52 -6.46 -13.32
N HIS A 39 -12.53 -6.25 -14.18
CA HIS A 39 -13.87 -6.74 -13.96
C HIS A 39 -14.18 -8.01 -14.72
N CYS A 40 -13.71 -8.12 -15.97
CA CYS A 40 -14.04 -9.23 -16.86
C CYS A 40 -12.81 -9.87 -17.49
N ALA A 41 -11.60 -9.45 -17.06
CA ALA A 41 -10.32 -9.93 -17.57
C ALA A 41 -10.11 -9.77 -19.10
N ASN A 42 -10.98 -9.01 -19.79
CA ASN A 42 -10.75 -8.70 -21.20
C ASN A 42 -9.40 -8.00 -21.34
N PRO A 43 -8.49 -8.51 -22.20
CA PRO A 43 -7.16 -7.94 -22.36
C PRO A 43 -7.18 -6.53 -22.97
N ARG A 44 -8.22 -6.17 -23.71
CA ARG A 44 -8.29 -4.90 -24.41
C ARG A 44 -9.08 -3.87 -23.60
N THR A 45 -8.38 -2.91 -23.06
CA THR A 45 -8.95 -1.69 -22.48
C THR A 45 -8.30 -0.47 -23.13
N HIS A 46 -8.97 0.65 -23.18
CA HIS A 46 -8.45 1.88 -23.77
C HIS A 46 -8.48 3.04 -22.78
N GLY A 47 -7.69 4.07 -23.09
CA GLY A 47 -7.64 5.31 -22.28
C GLY A 47 -9.02 5.99 -22.27
N HIS A 48 -9.43 6.49 -21.10
CA HIS A 48 -10.73 7.15 -20.89
C HIS A 48 -10.58 8.43 -20.08
N GLY A 49 -9.59 9.24 -20.45
CA GLY A 49 -9.29 10.50 -19.78
C GLY A 49 -8.60 10.32 -18.42
N PHE A 50 -8.65 11.37 -17.63
CA PHE A 50 -8.04 11.44 -16.31
C PHE A 50 -8.89 12.33 -15.38
N TYR A 51 -8.59 12.28 -14.07
CA TYR A 51 -9.18 13.20 -13.09
C TYR A 51 -8.13 13.61 -12.04
N PRO A 52 -8.16 14.86 -11.59
CA PRO A 52 -7.25 15.32 -10.55
C PRO A 52 -7.62 14.72 -9.19
N ARG A 53 -6.61 14.37 -8.42
CA ARG A 53 -6.76 13.88 -7.06
C ARG A 53 -5.64 14.43 -6.18
N VAL A 54 -6.02 15.14 -5.13
CA VAL A 54 -5.07 15.60 -4.13
C VAL A 54 -4.71 14.44 -3.21
N ILE A 55 -3.42 14.19 -3.02
CA ILE A 55 -2.88 13.20 -2.08
C ILE A 55 -2.08 13.94 -1.02
N HIS A 56 -2.37 13.66 0.24
CA HIS A 56 -1.69 14.24 1.39
C HIS A 56 -0.68 13.25 1.95
N PHE A 57 0.56 13.68 2.01
CA PHE A 57 1.69 13.02 2.67
C PHE A 57 1.89 13.62 4.07
N GLU A 58 2.95 13.26 4.78
CA GLU A 58 3.20 13.79 6.13
C GLU A 58 3.41 15.31 6.12
N ASP A 59 4.20 15.82 5.19
CA ASP A 59 4.69 17.21 5.16
C ASP A 59 4.30 18.00 3.91
N PHE A 60 3.69 17.35 2.92
CA PHE A 60 3.25 18.03 1.69
C PHE A 60 1.97 17.41 1.11
N SER A 61 1.40 18.11 0.13
CA SER A 61 0.27 17.61 -0.67
C SER A 61 0.61 17.73 -2.15
N GLU A 62 0.23 16.73 -2.92
CA GLU A 62 0.45 16.73 -4.36
C GLU A 62 -0.84 16.39 -5.13
N VAL A 63 -1.00 17.02 -6.29
CA VAL A 63 -2.13 16.76 -7.19
C VAL A 63 -1.68 15.79 -8.27
N LEU A 64 -2.25 14.59 -8.26
CA LEU A 64 -2.05 13.58 -9.29
C LEU A 64 -3.20 13.57 -10.28
N CYS A 65 -2.90 13.57 -11.57
CA CYS A 65 -3.88 13.34 -12.63
C CYS A 65 -4.03 11.82 -12.84
N ILE A 66 -5.00 11.23 -12.15
CA ILE A 66 -5.23 9.77 -12.18
C ILE A 66 -5.82 9.38 -13.53
N HIS A 67 -5.10 8.55 -14.28
CA HIS A 67 -5.55 8.05 -15.57
C HIS A 67 -6.66 7.02 -15.40
N ARG A 68 -7.64 7.05 -16.32
CA ARG A 68 -8.76 6.12 -16.37
C ARG A 68 -8.69 5.25 -17.60
N ARG A 69 -9.12 4.02 -17.45
CA ARG A 69 -9.30 3.09 -18.57
C ARG A 69 -10.75 2.66 -18.63
N HIS A 70 -11.22 2.36 -19.83
CA HIS A 70 -12.56 1.84 -20.11
C HIS A 70 -12.44 0.48 -20.77
N CYS A 71 -13.30 -0.45 -20.37
CA CYS A 71 -13.41 -1.77 -20.99
C CYS A 71 -14.58 -1.77 -21.97
N PRO A 72 -14.34 -2.08 -23.26
CA PRO A 72 -15.42 -2.12 -24.25
C PRO A 72 -16.38 -3.29 -24.05
N THR A 73 -15.94 -4.35 -23.36
CA THR A 73 -16.75 -5.57 -23.18
C THR A 73 -17.73 -5.45 -22.01
N CYS A 74 -17.30 -5.00 -20.86
CA CYS A 74 -18.19 -4.86 -19.70
C CYS A 74 -18.64 -3.42 -19.44
N HIS A 75 -18.23 -2.47 -20.29
CA HIS A 75 -18.56 -1.04 -20.23
C HIS A 75 -18.22 -0.36 -18.90
N LYS A 76 -17.28 -0.92 -18.13
CA LYS A 76 -16.84 -0.35 -16.86
C LYS A 76 -15.56 0.45 -17.03
N THR A 77 -15.46 1.52 -16.24
CA THR A 77 -14.30 2.38 -16.18
C THR A 77 -13.57 2.17 -14.85
N PHE A 78 -12.24 2.16 -14.87
CA PHE A 78 -11.42 2.06 -13.68
C PHE A 78 -10.22 3.01 -13.74
N GLY A 79 -9.74 3.46 -12.58
CA GLY A 79 -8.56 4.33 -12.46
C GLY A 79 -7.30 3.53 -12.19
N LEU A 80 -6.17 4.01 -12.72
CA LEU A 80 -4.84 3.51 -12.41
C LEU A 80 -4.31 4.29 -11.22
N LEU A 81 -4.17 3.68 -10.06
CA LEU A 81 -3.64 4.34 -8.86
C LEU A 81 -2.20 3.92 -8.63
N PRO A 82 -1.31 4.85 -8.24
CA PRO A 82 0.00 4.47 -7.75
C PRO A 82 -0.13 3.70 -6.42
N GLU A 83 0.83 2.82 -6.13
CA GLU A 83 0.77 1.91 -4.98
C GLU A 83 0.65 2.63 -3.62
N MET A 84 1.20 3.85 -3.50
CA MET A 84 1.15 4.64 -2.27
C MET A 84 -0.22 5.26 -1.98
N VAL A 85 -1.22 5.05 -2.85
CA VAL A 85 -2.54 5.65 -2.72
C VAL A 85 -3.62 4.59 -2.62
N ALA A 86 -4.21 4.44 -1.44
CA ALA A 86 -5.35 3.56 -1.26
C ALA A 86 -6.60 4.07 -1.99
N PRO A 87 -7.45 3.16 -2.50
CA PRO A 87 -8.73 3.51 -3.10
C PRO A 87 -9.57 4.39 -2.16
N TYR A 88 -10.17 5.44 -2.71
CA TYR A 88 -11.04 6.39 -1.99
C TYR A 88 -10.38 7.17 -0.84
N GLN A 89 -9.07 7.05 -0.65
CA GLN A 89 -8.34 7.78 0.38
C GLN A 89 -7.59 8.97 -0.25
N ARG A 90 -7.59 10.11 0.46
CA ARG A 90 -6.79 11.28 0.08
C ARG A 90 -5.44 11.33 0.79
N VAL A 91 -5.23 10.46 1.75
CA VAL A 91 -4.01 10.38 2.55
C VAL A 91 -3.18 9.20 2.06
N ALA A 92 -1.88 9.41 1.89
CA ALA A 92 -0.96 8.39 1.45
C ALA A 92 -0.94 7.18 2.41
N ILE A 93 -0.64 6.01 1.88
CA ILE A 93 -0.56 4.78 2.68
C ILE A 93 0.53 4.89 3.75
N SER A 94 1.66 5.55 3.46
CA SER A 94 2.73 5.77 4.43
C SER A 94 2.26 6.45 5.71
N VAL A 95 1.40 7.46 5.60
CA VAL A 95 0.81 8.16 6.75
C VAL A 95 -0.10 7.24 7.56
N GLN A 96 -0.95 6.47 6.90
CA GLN A 96 -1.84 5.51 7.58
C GLN A 96 -1.03 4.42 8.29
N ASP A 97 0.02 3.96 7.64
CA ASP A 97 0.96 2.95 8.15
C ASP A 97 1.68 3.44 9.42
N ALA A 98 2.20 4.68 9.39
CA ALA A 98 2.81 5.30 10.55
C ALA A 98 1.83 5.41 11.74
N VAL A 99 0.55 5.71 11.48
CA VAL A 99 -0.51 5.70 12.52
C VAL A 99 -0.67 4.31 13.12
N VAL A 100 -0.81 3.28 12.29
CA VAL A 100 -1.05 1.90 12.75
C VAL A 100 0.13 1.39 13.57
N SER A 101 1.35 1.59 13.10
CA SER A 101 2.57 1.20 13.81
C SER A 101 2.70 1.90 15.17
N ARG A 102 2.55 3.22 15.20
CA ARG A 102 2.66 4.01 16.45
C ARG A 102 1.57 3.67 17.47
N LEU A 103 0.34 3.45 17.04
CA LEU A 103 -0.73 3.03 17.93
C LEU A 103 -0.56 1.60 18.42
N GLY A 104 -0.09 0.69 17.56
CA GLY A 104 0.25 -0.69 17.92
C GLY A 104 1.31 -0.77 19.01
N SER A 105 2.33 0.07 18.92
CA SER A 105 3.39 0.19 19.94
C SER A 105 2.93 0.77 21.28
N GLY A 106 1.65 1.18 21.41
CA GLY A 106 1.07 1.67 22.67
C GLY A 106 1.04 3.19 22.81
N ARG A 107 1.45 3.96 21.82
CA ARG A 107 1.33 5.43 21.88
C ARG A 107 -0.14 5.85 22.00
N SER A 108 -0.40 6.90 22.77
CA SER A 108 -1.75 7.46 22.87
C SER A 108 -2.17 8.16 21.58
N TYR A 109 -3.47 8.27 21.35
CA TYR A 109 -4.00 8.99 20.17
C TYR A 109 -3.53 10.43 20.12
N ALA A 110 -3.47 11.13 21.26
CA ALA A 110 -2.97 12.50 21.32
C ALA A 110 -1.52 12.60 20.83
N LYS A 111 -0.62 11.76 21.37
CA LYS A 111 0.78 11.72 20.94
C LYS A 111 0.95 11.34 19.47
N VAL A 112 0.10 10.48 18.93
CA VAL A 112 0.14 10.13 17.51
C VAL A 112 -0.32 11.30 16.65
N THR A 113 -1.39 12.01 17.03
CA THR A 113 -1.84 13.23 16.33
C THR A 113 -0.74 14.29 16.28
N GLU A 114 -0.06 14.52 17.40
CA GLU A 114 1.04 15.50 17.48
C GLU A 114 2.27 15.09 16.67
N SER A 115 2.54 13.78 16.58
CA SER A 115 3.75 13.24 15.96
C SER A 115 3.65 12.99 14.46
N ILE A 116 2.46 13.10 13.87
CA ILE A 116 2.23 12.93 12.44
C ILE A 116 1.76 14.27 11.87
N PRO A 117 2.67 15.05 11.27
CA PRO A 117 2.27 16.27 10.58
C PRO A 117 1.29 15.93 9.44
N SER A 118 0.38 16.83 9.17
CA SER A 118 -0.58 16.69 8.09
C SER A 118 -0.90 18.05 7.49
N PRO A 119 -0.81 18.20 6.18
CA PRO A 119 -1.20 19.42 5.48
C PRO A 119 -2.68 19.82 5.66
N LEU A 120 -3.49 18.87 6.13
CA LEU A 120 -4.92 19.08 6.46
C LEU A 120 -5.15 19.54 7.90
N GLY A 121 -4.08 19.78 8.67
CA GLY A 121 -4.14 20.00 10.11
C GLY A 121 -4.20 18.68 10.91
N PRO A 122 -4.42 18.76 12.22
CA PRO A 122 -4.36 17.59 13.10
C PRO A 122 -5.43 16.55 12.74
N LEU A 123 -5.01 15.30 12.63
CA LEU A 123 -5.91 14.19 12.34
C LEU A 123 -6.85 13.93 13.52
N SER A 124 -8.14 13.78 13.25
CA SER A 124 -9.10 13.50 14.31
C SER A 124 -8.87 12.10 14.93
N THR A 125 -9.10 11.97 16.23
CA THR A 125 -9.04 10.69 16.95
C THR A 125 -9.91 9.61 16.29
N GLN A 126 -11.06 10.00 15.72
CA GLN A 126 -11.95 9.08 15.02
C GLN A 126 -11.32 8.53 13.73
N THR A 127 -10.59 9.37 12.99
CA THR A 127 -9.84 8.96 11.81
C THR A 127 -8.73 7.98 12.18
N LEU A 128 -7.95 8.29 13.23
CA LEU A 128 -6.88 7.42 13.72
C LEU A 128 -7.43 6.06 14.17
N LYS A 129 -8.56 6.03 14.90
CA LYS A 129 -9.25 4.79 15.32
C LYS A 129 -9.64 3.94 14.11
N ARG A 130 -10.25 4.54 13.09
CA ARG A 130 -10.69 3.81 11.88
C ARG A 130 -9.50 3.20 11.14
N TRP A 131 -8.40 3.95 10.98
CA TRP A 131 -7.21 3.45 10.32
C TRP A 131 -6.56 2.33 11.13
N TYR A 132 -6.43 2.52 12.44
CA TYR A 132 -5.85 1.52 13.32
C TYR A 132 -6.64 0.20 13.30
N VAL A 133 -7.94 0.24 13.53
CA VAL A 133 -8.78 -0.98 13.55
C VAL A 133 -8.70 -1.71 12.23
N ARG A 134 -8.81 -0.98 11.10
CA ARG A 134 -8.72 -1.57 9.77
C ARG A 134 -7.33 -2.17 9.50
N GLY A 135 -6.28 -1.42 9.77
CA GLY A 135 -4.90 -1.87 9.57
C GLY A 135 -4.56 -3.08 10.43
N ALA A 136 -4.88 -3.04 11.73
CA ALA A 136 -4.63 -4.15 12.65
C ALA A 136 -5.37 -5.43 12.23
N GLN A 137 -6.63 -5.34 11.81
CA GLN A 137 -7.38 -6.50 11.31
C GLN A 137 -6.74 -7.12 10.06
N GLN A 138 -6.26 -6.30 9.14
CA GLN A 138 -5.58 -6.82 7.94
C GLN A 138 -4.23 -7.43 8.29
N ILE A 139 -3.44 -6.78 9.14
CA ILE A 139 -2.17 -7.31 9.64
C ILE A 139 -2.38 -8.68 10.29
N GLN A 140 -3.37 -8.84 11.17
CA GLN A 140 -3.69 -10.13 11.78
C GLN A 140 -3.96 -11.23 10.74
N ARG A 141 -4.65 -10.90 9.65
CA ARG A 141 -4.97 -11.86 8.58
C ARG A 141 -3.75 -12.31 7.78
N ILE A 142 -2.79 -11.42 7.58
CA ILE A 142 -1.64 -11.70 6.71
C ILE A 142 -0.38 -12.12 7.46
N THR A 143 -0.26 -11.84 8.76
CA THR A 143 0.97 -12.05 9.53
C THR A 143 1.45 -13.50 9.47
N ALA A 144 0.57 -14.48 9.63
CA ALA A 144 0.97 -15.89 9.58
C ALA A 144 1.56 -16.28 8.21
N ARG A 145 0.93 -15.82 7.11
CA ARG A 145 1.42 -16.06 5.75
C ARG A 145 2.74 -15.33 5.49
N PHE A 146 2.84 -14.09 5.96
CA PHE A 146 4.05 -13.31 5.86
C PHE A 146 5.21 -13.98 6.60
N THR A 147 4.99 -14.40 7.85
CA THR A 147 6.00 -15.13 8.64
C THR A 147 6.45 -16.42 7.94
N ALA A 148 5.51 -17.20 7.40
CA ALA A 148 5.83 -18.41 6.66
C ALA A 148 6.68 -18.11 5.41
N LEU A 149 6.39 -17.05 4.67
CA LEU A 149 7.18 -16.63 3.51
C LEU A 149 8.59 -16.21 3.91
N VAL A 150 8.75 -15.42 4.98
CA VAL A 150 10.06 -15.00 5.49
C VAL A 150 10.91 -16.20 5.88
N LEU A 151 10.36 -17.12 6.69
CA LEU A 151 11.08 -18.30 7.16
C LEU A 151 11.37 -19.30 6.03
N SER A 152 10.57 -19.33 4.98
CA SER A 152 10.84 -20.14 3.79
C SER A 152 11.98 -19.56 2.94
N ALA A 153 12.08 -18.23 2.86
CA ALA A 153 13.13 -17.56 2.10
C ALA A 153 14.46 -17.48 2.89
N GLU A 154 14.37 -17.27 4.20
CA GLU A 154 15.51 -17.15 5.11
C GLU A 154 15.23 -17.93 6.40
N PRO A 155 15.55 -19.26 6.42
CA PRO A 155 15.28 -20.12 7.58
C PRO A 155 16.02 -19.69 8.85
N THR A 156 17.11 -18.95 8.71
CA THR A 156 17.93 -18.44 9.83
C THR A 156 17.43 -17.11 10.40
N CYS A 157 16.36 -16.55 9.82
CA CYS A 157 15.79 -15.28 10.27
C CYS A 157 15.33 -15.39 11.74
N LEU A 158 15.82 -14.46 12.56
CA LEU A 158 15.45 -14.41 13.95
C LEU A 158 13.99 -13.92 14.09
N ILE A 159 13.22 -14.65 14.88
CA ILE A 159 11.85 -14.25 15.20
C ILE A 159 11.91 -13.14 16.27
N PRO A 160 11.39 -11.92 15.99
CA PRO A 160 11.46 -10.81 16.94
C PRO A 160 10.65 -11.09 18.21
N SER A 161 11.26 -10.81 19.34
CA SER A 161 10.57 -10.84 20.64
C SER A 161 9.84 -9.52 20.88
N ILE A 162 8.51 -9.60 21.08
CA ILE A 162 7.69 -8.42 21.28
C ILE A 162 7.33 -8.27 22.76
N PRO A 163 7.61 -7.11 23.39
CA PRO A 163 7.29 -6.84 24.77
C PRO A 163 5.78 -7.00 25.08
N HIS A 164 5.46 -7.44 26.29
CA HIS A 164 4.06 -7.54 26.73
C HIS A 164 3.36 -6.19 26.91
N SER A 165 4.14 -5.12 27.08
CA SER A 165 3.64 -3.76 27.33
C SER A 165 3.05 -3.06 26.11
N VAL A 166 3.22 -3.60 24.91
CA VAL A 166 2.65 -2.98 23.68
C VAL A 166 1.14 -3.22 23.60
N ARG A 167 0.44 -2.32 22.93
CA ARG A 167 -1.01 -2.41 22.76
C ARG A 167 -1.43 -3.60 21.89
N ASP A 168 -0.71 -3.86 20.81
CA ASP A 168 -1.01 -4.93 19.85
C ASP A 168 0.28 -5.64 19.44
N ARG A 169 0.49 -6.82 20.01
CA ARG A 169 1.69 -7.62 19.75
C ARG A 169 1.78 -8.10 18.31
N THR A 170 0.64 -8.40 17.67
CA THR A 170 0.63 -8.85 16.26
C THR A 170 1.05 -7.74 15.32
N VAL A 171 0.56 -6.51 15.57
CA VAL A 171 0.97 -5.34 14.79
C VAL A 171 2.46 -5.07 14.97
N CYS A 172 2.95 -5.04 16.22
CA CYS A 172 4.38 -4.84 16.48
C CYS A 172 5.26 -5.93 15.87
N PHE A 173 4.82 -7.19 15.96
CA PHE A 173 5.53 -8.33 15.35
C PHE A 173 5.63 -8.19 13.84
N PHE A 174 4.53 -7.84 13.17
CA PHE A 174 4.51 -7.64 11.72
C PHE A 174 5.53 -6.59 11.26
N TYR A 175 5.59 -5.44 11.94
CA TYR A 175 6.56 -4.39 11.60
C TYR A 175 7.99 -4.80 11.93
N ALA A 176 8.24 -5.40 13.10
CA ALA A 176 9.58 -5.85 13.49
C ALA A 176 10.13 -6.94 12.53
N MET A 177 9.29 -7.89 12.10
CA MET A 177 9.66 -8.86 11.08
C MET A 177 9.98 -8.21 9.75
N GLY A 178 9.21 -7.20 9.36
CA GLY A 178 9.43 -6.49 8.11
C GLY A 178 10.71 -5.66 8.10
N GLU A 179 11.05 -5.04 9.21
CA GLU A 179 12.31 -4.29 9.38
C GLU A 179 13.52 -5.24 9.28
N GLN A 180 13.51 -6.35 10.01
CA GLN A 180 14.57 -7.36 9.92
C GLN A 180 14.72 -7.92 8.49
N TRP A 181 13.61 -8.19 7.83
CA TRP A 181 13.65 -8.72 6.47
C TRP A 181 14.17 -7.68 5.46
N HIS A 182 13.82 -6.43 5.65
CA HIS A 182 14.35 -5.33 4.84
C HIS A 182 15.88 -5.23 4.92
N ASP A 183 16.43 -5.41 6.12
CA ASP A 183 17.87 -5.27 6.38
C ASP A 183 18.68 -6.45 5.86
N VAL A 184 18.15 -7.67 5.94
CA VAL A 184 18.86 -8.93 5.58
C VAL A 184 18.70 -9.27 4.09
N GLY A 185 17.56 -9.00 3.53
CA GLY A 185 17.14 -9.56 2.24
C GLY A 185 17.52 -8.78 0.98
N GLY A 186 18.23 -7.67 1.11
CA GLY A 186 18.59 -6.86 -0.07
C GLY A 186 17.41 -6.34 -0.88
N TYR A 187 17.67 -6.00 -2.14
CA TYR A 187 16.75 -5.23 -2.97
C TYR A 187 15.38 -5.89 -3.26
N GLY A 188 15.32 -7.20 -3.50
CA GLY A 188 14.07 -7.92 -3.83
C GLY A 188 13.13 -8.05 -2.63
N MET A 189 13.68 -8.27 -1.44
CA MET A 189 12.92 -8.46 -0.21
C MET A 189 12.32 -7.14 0.29
N SER A 190 13.04 -6.03 0.12
CA SER A 190 12.52 -4.69 0.38
C SER A 190 11.29 -4.36 -0.48
N ALA A 191 11.28 -4.74 -1.75
CA ALA A 191 10.13 -4.56 -2.63
C ALA A 191 8.94 -5.42 -2.18
N ALA A 192 9.17 -6.67 -1.80
CA ALA A 192 8.13 -7.57 -1.29
C ALA A 192 7.52 -7.04 0.01
N TRP A 193 8.33 -6.52 0.93
CA TRP A 193 7.88 -5.89 2.16
C TRP A 193 6.99 -4.67 1.90
N ASN A 194 7.41 -3.76 1.01
CA ASN A 194 6.62 -2.59 0.65
C ASN A 194 5.29 -3.00 -0.01
N THR A 195 5.30 -4.03 -0.84
CA THR A 195 4.08 -4.59 -1.42
C THR A 195 3.12 -5.12 -0.35
N LEU A 196 3.61 -5.86 0.63
CA LEU A 196 2.80 -6.41 1.72
C LEU A 196 2.23 -5.29 2.61
N ARG A 197 3.02 -4.27 2.94
CA ARG A 197 2.55 -3.08 3.67
C ARG A 197 1.41 -2.40 2.91
N THR A 198 1.57 -2.22 1.62
CA THR A 198 0.54 -1.63 0.75
C THR A 198 -0.72 -2.49 0.74
N MET A 199 -0.60 -3.81 0.67
CA MET A 199 -1.74 -4.74 0.70
C MET A 199 -2.59 -4.62 1.97
N VAL A 200 -2.00 -4.30 3.12
CA VAL A 200 -2.74 -4.04 4.37
C VAL A 200 -3.83 -2.99 4.18
N TYR A 201 -3.57 -1.98 3.36
CA TYR A 201 -4.47 -0.83 3.16
C TYR A 201 -5.35 -0.94 1.92
N LEU A 202 -4.98 -1.80 0.97
CA LEU A 202 -5.73 -1.99 -0.27
C LEU A 202 -6.91 -2.95 -0.12
N PHE A 203 -6.76 -3.99 0.68
CA PHE A 203 -7.78 -5.01 0.87
C PHE A 203 -8.76 -4.62 1.98
N SER A 204 -9.53 -3.55 1.77
CA SER A 204 -10.72 -3.31 2.58
C SER A 204 -11.81 -4.34 2.19
N PRO A 205 -12.49 -4.98 3.17
CA PRO A 205 -13.55 -5.95 2.87
C PRO A 205 -14.74 -5.39 2.08
N SER A 206 -14.84 -4.06 1.98
CA SER A 206 -15.85 -3.38 1.16
C SER A 206 -15.48 -3.22 -0.32
N VAL A 207 -14.25 -3.56 -0.70
CA VAL A 207 -13.81 -3.52 -2.09
C VAL A 207 -13.66 -4.96 -2.56
N SER A 208 -14.56 -5.44 -3.39
CA SER A 208 -14.38 -6.69 -4.12
C SER A 208 -13.21 -6.46 -5.10
N VAL A 209 -12.03 -6.77 -4.64
CA VAL A 209 -10.83 -6.78 -5.47
C VAL A 209 -10.82 -8.11 -6.17
N ASN A 210 -11.30 -8.15 -7.40
CA ASN A 210 -10.97 -9.26 -8.28
C ASN A 210 -9.44 -9.29 -8.40
N ARG A 211 -8.84 -10.37 -7.90
CA ARG A 211 -7.40 -10.61 -7.95
C ARG A 211 -6.92 -10.47 -9.38
N VAL A 212 -6.24 -9.39 -9.67
CA VAL A 212 -5.24 -9.42 -10.72
C VAL A 212 -4.02 -10.07 -10.08
N SER A 213 -3.89 -11.37 -10.24
CA SER A 213 -2.66 -12.09 -9.91
C SER A 213 -1.60 -11.62 -10.90
N TYR A 214 -0.85 -10.58 -10.55
CA TYR A 214 0.44 -10.39 -11.18
C TYR A 214 1.28 -11.59 -10.75
N GLY A 215 1.62 -12.43 -11.74
CA GLY A 215 2.36 -13.66 -11.52
C GLY A 215 3.68 -13.39 -10.80
N LEU A 216 3.65 -13.58 -9.49
CA LEU A 216 4.79 -14.13 -8.80
C LEU A 216 4.81 -15.60 -9.21
N THR A 217 5.32 -15.89 -10.41
CA THR A 217 5.73 -17.25 -10.75
C THR A 217 6.78 -17.66 -9.72
N PRO A 218 6.56 -18.74 -8.97
CA PRO A 218 7.60 -19.30 -8.12
C PRO A 218 8.59 -19.97 -9.09
N GLY A 219 9.63 -19.26 -9.49
CA GLY A 219 10.53 -19.90 -10.43
C GLY A 219 11.75 -19.11 -10.89
N HIS A 220 11.99 -17.90 -10.42
CA HIS A 220 13.26 -17.22 -10.71
C HIS A 220 13.65 -16.33 -9.52
N PHE A 221 14.09 -16.97 -8.46
CA PHE A 221 15.08 -16.40 -7.56
C PHE A 221 16.40 -17.11 -7.88
N PRO A 222 17.45 -16.37 -8.29
CA PRO A 222 18.78 -16.95 -8.36
C PRO A 222 19.27 -17.32 -6.97
#